data_8f82349a8b1e3792f6d1e911818f4abe
#
_entry.id   8f82349a8b1e3792f6d1e911818f4abe
#
_cell.length_a   1.000
_cell.length_b   1.000
_cell.length_c   1.000
_cell.angle_alpha   90.00
_cell.angle_beta   90.00
_cell.angle_gamma   90.00
#
_symmetry.space_group_name_H-M   'P 1'
#
loop_
_entity.id
_entity.type
_entity.pdbx_description
1 polymer ?
#
loop_
_entity_poly.entity_id
_entity_poly.type
_entity_poly.pdbx_seq_one_letter_code
_entity_poly.pdbx_strand_id
1 'polypeptide(L)'
;MEQVLKRKVIRNSQHGFTKGKSCLTNLIVFYDEITDSVDMGKAVDVIYLDFSKAFDMVSHSILASKLKTYGLDEGNIRWIESWLDLRAQWVVINGSMSSWQLVSSRVPQGLVLGPVLFNIFIKDLEDGVDCTLSKFADDTKLGGEVDTLEGRDRIQRDLDKLEDWAKRNLMRFNKDKCRVLHLGWKSLMHHYRLGTEWLGSSSAEKDLAVTVDEKLDMSQPCALVAKKANNVLGCLSRSIASRSRDVIVPLYSTLVRPHLEYCVQFWAPHYKKDVEKLERLQQRATKMIRGLEHVIYEERLGNWDCLVCGRQE
;
A
#
# COMPACT_ATOMS: atom_id res chain seq x y z
N MET A 1 -22.99 -0.23 10.49
CA MET A 1 -22.17 -0.18 9.26
C MET A 1 -22.82 0.56 8.11
N GLU A 2 -24.05 0.25 7.72
CA GLU A 2 -24.75 0.98 6.64
C GLU A 2 -24.87 2.49 6.88
N GLN A 3 -25.08 2.96 8.11
CA GLN A 3 -25.16 4.40 8.43
C GLN A 3 -23.83 5.13 8.22
N VAL A 4 -22.69 4.49 8.52
CA VAL A 4 -21.35 5.04 8.30
C VAL A 4 -21.06 5.18 6.80
N LEU A 5 -21.50 4.20 6.01
CA LEU A 5 -21.35 4.22 4.55
C LEU A 5 -22.29 5.23 3.88
N LYS A 6 -23.54 5.34 4.34
CA LYS A 6 -24.53 6.30 3.80
C LYS A 6 -24.14 7.76 4.08
N ARG A 7 -23.44 8.08 5.17
CA ARG A 7 -23.04 9.44 5.55
C ARG A 7 -21.69 9.90 4.98
N LYS A 8 -21.05 9.14 4.10
CA LYS A 8 -19.69 9.43 3.57
C LYS A 8 -18.68 9.76 4.70
N VAL A 9 -18.71 8.98 5.79
CA VAL A 9 -17.84 9.21 6.95
C VAL A 9 -16.37 8.94 6.61
N ILE A 10 -16.08 8.14 5.59
CA ILE A 10 -14.72 7.89 5.09
C ILE A 10 -14.49 8.75 3.85
N ARG A 11 -13.37 9.47 3.79
CA ARG A 11 -13.04 10.36 2.69
C ARG A 11 -12.56 9.62 1.44
N ASN A 12 -12.62 10.28 0.30
CA ASN A 12 -12.21 9.69 -0.98
C ASN A 12 -10.71 9.38 -1.05
N SER A 13 -9.87 10.11 -0.35
CA SER A 13 -8.42 9.89 -0.22
C SER A 13 -8.06 8.56 0.47
N GLN A 14 -8.98 7.98 1.28
CA GLN A 14 -8.76 6.69 1.93
C GLN A 14 -9.17 5.53 1.03
N HIS A 15 -8.22 4.65 0.74
CA HIS A 15 -8.43 3.44 -0.07
C HIS A 15 -8.40 2.15 0.76
N GLY A 16 -7.66 2.13 1.88
CA GLY A 16 -7.58 0.96 2.74
C GLY A 16 -8.92 0.62 3.39
N PHE A 17 -9.32 -0.65 3.37
CA PHE A 17 -10.54 -1.16 3.98
C PHE A 17 -11.82 -0.43 3.54
N THR A 18 -11.84 0.11 2.32
CA THR A 18 -12.96 0.86 1.76
C THR A 18 -13.57 0.09 0.60
N LYS A 19 -14.92 -0.04 0.58
CA LYS A 19 -15.63 -0.78 -0.47
C LYS A 19 -15.34 -0.17 -1.85
N GLY A 20 -14.99 -1.03 -2.82
CA GLY A 20 -14.69 -0.64 -4.19
C GLY A 20 -13.32 0.01 -4.40
N LYS A 21 -12.47 0.03 -3.37
CA LYS A 21 -11.11 0.53 -3.43
C LYS A 21 -10.08 -0.57 -3.12
N SER A 22 -8.85 -0.39 -3.60
CA SER A 22 -7.77 -1.36 -3.49
C SER A 22 -6.40 -0.66 -3.50
N CYS A 23 -5.32 -1.41 -3.30
CA CYS A 23 -3.96 -0.91 -3.50
C CYS A 23 -3.79 -0.33 -4.92
N LEU A 24 -4.31 -1.03 -5.94
CA LEU A 24 -4.26 -0.56 -7.32
C LEU A 24 -4.94 0.80 -7.51
N THR A 25 -6.16 0.96 -7.00
CA THR A 25 -6.88 2.26 -7.14
C THR A 25 -6.20 3.38 -6.38
N ASN A 26 -5.52 3.09 -5.27
CA ASN A 26 -4.72 4.08 -4.54
C ASN A 26 -3.49 4.53 -5.35
N LEU A 27 -2.77 3.56 -5.93
CA LEU A 27 -1.60 3.84 -6.76
C LEU A 27 -1.98 4.65 -8.00
N ILE A 28 -2.98 4.19 -8.76
CA ILE A 28 -3.38 4.85 -10.00
C ILE A 28 -3.83 6.29 -9.72
N VAL A 29 -4.79 6.50 -8.80
CA VAL A 29 -5.35 7.85 -8.55
C VAL A 29 -4.28 8.82 -8.07
N PHE A 30 -3.36 8.39 -7.20
CA PHE A 30 -2.32 9.28 -6.70
C PHE A 30 -1.27 9.60 -7.76
N TYR A 31 -0.78 8.59 -8.49
CA TYR A 31 0.29 8.81 -9.46
C TYR A 31 -0.21 9.40 -10.79
N ASP A 32 -1.48 9.32 -11.11
CA ASP A 32 -2.09 10.02 -12.23
C ASP A 32 -1.89 11.53 -12.08
N GLU A 33 -2.25 12.09 -10.92
CA GLU A 33 -2.04 13.52 -10.61
C GLU A 33 -0.56 13.91 -10.59
N ILE A 34 0.32 13.01 -10.08
CA ILE A 34 1.77 13.27 -9.98
C ILE A 34 2.41 13.25 -11.37
N THR A 35 2.07 12.26 -12.20
CA THR A 35 2.64 12.14 -13.55
C THR A 35 2.21 13.27 -14.45
N ASP A 36 0.97 13.75 -14.36
CA ASP A 36 0.51 14.93 -15.11
C ASP A 36 1.41 16.14 -14.84
N SER A 37 1.77 16.39 -13.59
CA SER A 37 2.67 17.50 -13.23
C SER A 37 4.11 17.27 -13.76
N VAL A 38 4.61 16.04 -13.66
CA VAL A 38 5.96 15.69 -14.16
C VAL A 38 6.03 15.80 -15.70
N ASP A 39 4.99 15.36 -16.40
CA ASP A 39 4.90 15.43 -17.87
C ASP A 39 4.81 16.88 -18.37
N MET A 40 4.24 17.77 -17.56
CA MET A 40 4.32 19.23 -17.80
C MET A 40 5.71 19.82 -17.53
N GLY A 41 6.71 19.00 -17.17
CA GLY A 41 8.09 19.41 -16.90
C GLY A 41 8.29 20.04 -15.53
N LYS A 42 7.37 19.84 -14.58
CA LYS A 42 7.46 20.32 -13.21
C LYS A 42 8.20 19.31 -12.33
N ALA A 43 8.90 19.81 -11.31
CA ALA A 43 9.43 18.98 -10.24
C ALA A 43 8.36 18.72 -9.19
N VAL A 44 8.27 17.48 -8.72
CA VAL A 44 7.30 17.04 -7.70
C VAL A 44 8.03 16.28 -6.61
N ASP A 45 7.73 16.59 -5.36
CA ASP A 45 8.19 15.80 -4.23
C ASP A 45 7.03 14.97 -3.66
N VAL A 46 7.30 13.69 -3.42
CA VAL A 46 6.38 12.76 -2.79
C VAL A 46 6.95 12.34 -1.43
N ILE A 47 6.19 12.60 -0.37
CA ILE A 47 6.55 12.23 0.99
C ILE A 47 5.73 11.03 1.41
N TYR A 48 6.42 9.94 1.76
CA TYR A 48 5.83 8.74 2.35
C TYR A 48 5.89 8.86 3.86
N LEU A 49 4.74 8.69 4.50
CA LEU A 49 4.56 8.80 5.93
C LEU A 49 4.04 7.48 6.50
N ASP A 50 4.69 6.97 7.54
CA ASP A 50 4.32 5.75 8.26
C ASP A 50 4.04 6.06 9.72
N PHE A 51 2.96 5.53 10.29
CA PHE A 51 2.68 5.68 11.71
C PHE A 51 3.32 4.56 12.54
N SER A 52 3.86 4.90 13.68
CA SER A 52 4.36 3.92 14.65
C SER A 52 3.18 3.18 15.28
N LYS A 53 3.05 1.86 15.02
CA LYS A 53 2.01 1.00 15.62
C LYS A 53 0.60 1.63 15.53
N ALA A 54 0.22 2.10 14.35
CA ALA A 54 -0.97 2.91 14.10
C ALA A 54 -2.24 2.39 14.81
N PHE A 55 -2.60 1.14 14.62
CA PHE A 55 -3.79 0.53 15.23
C PHE A 55 -3.68 0.40 16.77
N ASP A 56 -2.48 0.24 17.30
CA ASP A 56 -2.25 0.08 18.74
C ASP A 56 -2.28 1.42 19.49
N MET A 57 -2.04 2.54 18.78
CA MET A 57 -1.99 3.87 19.36
C MET A 57 -3.35 4.58 19.38
N VAL A 58 -4.40 4.01 18.81
CA VAL A 58 -5.73 4.63 18.78
C VAL A 58 -6.26 4.80 20.20
N SER A 59 -6.42 6.04 20.65
CA SER A 59 -7.03 6.38 21.95
C SER A 59 -8.55 6.17 21.88
N HIS A 60 -9.09 5.37 22.80
CA HIS A 60 -10.54 5.08 22.87
C HIS A 60 -11.35 6.36 23.15
N SER A 61 -10.87 7.23 24.03
CA SER A 61 -11.55 8.49 24.38
C SER A 61 -11.62 9.47 23.20
N ILE A 62 -10.53 9.61 22.43
CA ILE A 62 -10.50 10.45 21.23
C ILE A 62 -11.40 9.84 20.15
N LEU A 63 -11.34 8.53 19.95
CA LEU A 63 -12.20 7.82 19.00
C LEU A 63 -13.69 8.04 19.32
N ALA A 64 -14.08 7.86 20.59
CA ALA A 64 -15.47 8.08 21.04
C ALA A 64 -15.92 9.54 20.78
N SER A 65 -15.07 10.50 21.06
CA SER A 65 -15.33 11.92 20.76
C SER A 65 -15.55 12.15 19.26
N LYS A 66 -14.67 11.59 18.40
CA LYS A 66 -14.82 11.70 16.95
C LYS A 66 -16.10 11.03 16.44
N LEU A 67 -16.45 9.85 16.96
CA LEU A 67 -17.69 9.17 16.61
C LEU A 67 -18.94 10.02 16.91
N LYS A 68 -18.94 10.74 18.05
CA LYS A 68 -20.00 11.72 18.40
C LYS A 68 -20.03 12.87 17.41
N THR A 69 -18.89 13.48 17.11
CA THR A 69 -18.77 14.59 16.16
C THR A 69 -19.25 14.20 14.77
N TYR A 70 -19.03 12.95 14.36
CA TYR A 70 -19.50 12.45 13.05
C TYR A 70 -20.96 11.98 13.05
N GLY A 71 -21.66 12.16 14.19
CA GLY A 71 -23.10 11.96 14.29
C GLY A 71 -23.53 10.49 14.36
N LEU A 72 -22.69 9.61 14.91
CA LEU A 72 -23.15 8.28 15.29
C LEU A 72 -24.12 8.42 16.47
N ASP A 73 -25.10 7.53 16.52
CA ASP A 73 -26.04 7.51 17.64
C ASP A 73 -25.36 7.02 18.93
N GLU A 74 -25.87 7.50 20.07
CA GLU A 74 -25.28 7.21 21.37
C GLU A 74 -25.31 5.69 21.72
N GLY A 75 -26.30 4.96 21.25
CA GLY A 75 -26.41 3.52 21.50
C GLY A 75 -25.24 2.76 20.86
N ASN A 76 -24.93 3.10 19.58
CA ASN A 76 -23.80 2.52 18.87
C ASN A 76 -22.46 2.94 19.50
N ILE A 77 -22.34 4.20 19.94
CA ILE A 77 -21.12 4.69 20.59
C ILE A 77 -20.88 3.92 21.90
N ARG A 78 -21.86 3.82 22.77
CA ARG A 78 -21.76 3.05 24.03
C ARG A 78 -21.41 1.59 23.78
N TRP A 79 -21.99 0.99 22.72
CA TRP A 79 -21.66 -0.37 22.35
C TRP A 79 -20.18 -0.50 21.92
N ILE A 80 -19.67 0.45 21.11
CA ILE A 80 -18.26 0.48 20.68
C ILE A 80 -17.35 0.68 21.89
N GLU A 81 -17.66 1.63 22.77
CA GLU A 81 -16.91 1.87 24.01
C GLU A 81 -16.85 0.59 24.85
N SER A 82 -18.00 -0.03 25.12
CA SER A 82 -18.08 -1.28 25.88
C SER A 82 -17.32 -2.43 25.21
N TRP A 83 -17.32 -2.48 23.85
CA TRP A 83 -16.58 -3.48 23.10
C TRP A 83 -15.06 -3.26 23.13
N LEU A 84 -14.61 -2.02 23.25
CA LEU A 84 -13.19 -1.66 23.38
C LEU A 84 -12.70 -1.77 24.82
N ASP A 85 -13.56 -1.49 25.80
CA ASP A 85 -13.24 -1.55 27.22
C ASP A 85 -13.05 -2.98 27.72
N LEU A 86 -12.33 -3.08 28.87
CA LEU A 86 -12.10 -4.35 29.59
C LEU A 86 -11.42 -5.45 28.75
N ARG A 87 -10.82 -5.10 27.65
CA ARG A 87 -10.01 -6.07 26.89
C ARG A 87 -8.69 -6.28 27.60
N ALA A 88 -8.36 -7.53 27.78
CA ALA A 88 -7.06 -7.93 28.29
C ALA A 88 -6.39 -8.87 27.28
N GLN A 89 -5.08 -8.86 27.25
CA GLN A 89 -4.28 -9.74 26.41
C GLN A 89 -3.19 -10.42 27.23
N TRP A 90 -2.76 -11.58 26.77
CA TRP A 90 -1.65 -12.33 27.26
C TRP A 90 -0.93 -13.00 26.08
N VAL A 91 0.32 -13.26 26.24
CA VAL A 91 1.16 -13.89 25.20
C VAL A 91 1.57 -15.27 25.64
N VAL A 92 1.50 -16.23 24.71
CA VAL A 92 2.01 -17.59 24.93
C VAL A 92 3.18 -17.83 24.00
N ILE A 93 4.33 -18.19 24.57
CA ILE A 93 5.55 -18.56 23.81
C ILE A 93 6.02 -19.92 24.36
N ASN A 94 6.08 -20.90 23.51
CA ASN A 94 6.54 -22.26 23.86
C ASN A 94 5.86 -22.84 25.12
N GLY A 95 4.55 -22.59 25.29
CA GLY A 95 3.79 -23.07 26.44
C GLY A 95 3.88 -22.20 27.71
N SER A 96 4.75 -21.21 27.74
CA SER A 96 4.83 -20.24 28.84
C SER A 96 3.90 -19.05 28.58
N MET A 97 3.12 -18.67 29.58
CA MET A 97 2.15 -17.58 29.50
C MET A 97 2.67 -16.33 30.22
N SER A 98 2.44 -15.15 29.64
CA SER A 98 2.60 -13.88 30.35
C SER A 98 1.45 -13.63 31.33
N SER A 99 1.59 -12.65 32.21
CA SER A 99 0.48 -12.10 32.96
C SER A 99 -0.52 -11.40 32.03
N TRP A 100 -1.80 -11.35 32.46
CA TRP A 100 -2.82 -10.57 31.79
C TRP A 100 -2.49 -9.07 31.86
N GLN A 101 -2.58 -8.37 30.72
CA GLN A 101 -2.42 -6.93 30.61
C GLN A 101 -3.69 -6.30 30.06
N LEU A 102 -4.20 -5.28 30.73
CA LEU A 102 -5.32 -4.48 30.25
C LEU A 102 -4.93 -3.69 29.00
N VAL A 103 -5.82 -3.64 28.04
CA VAL A 103 -5.63 -2.89 26.77
C VAL A 103 -6.38 -1.57 26.90
N SER A 104 -5.66 -0.47 27.17
CA SER A 104 -6.22 0.87 27.35
C SER A 104 -6.26 1.72 26.08
N SER A 105 -5.58 1.29 25.03
CA SER A 105 -5.61 1.88 23.67
C SER A 105 -5.62 0.75 22.67
N ARG A 106 -5.92 1.02 21.41
CA ARG A 106 -5.89 0.05 20.31
C ARG A 106 -7.25 -0.25 19.72
N VAL A 107 -7.32 -0.32 18.41
CA VAL A 107 -8.42 -0.99 17.70
C VAL A 107 -7.95 -2.37 17.24
N PRO A 108 -8.74 -3.44 17.45
CA PRO A 108 -8.29 -4.80 17.16
C PRO A 108 -8.01 -4.99 15.66
N GLN A 109 -6.83 -5.53 15.35
CA GLN A 109 -6.48 -5.96 14.00
C GLN A 109 -7.12 -7.33 13.68
N GLY A 110 -7.34 -7.61 12.40
CA GLY A 110 -7.91 -8.89 11.94
C GLY A 110 -9.42 -9.02 12.08
N LEU A 111 -10.12 -8.01 12.60
CA LEU A 111 -11.56 -7.93 12.67
C LEU A 111 -12.10 -6.89 11.69
N VAL A 112 -13.34 -7.01 11.26
CA VAL A 112 -13.98 -6.07 10.31
C VAL A 112 -14.13 -4.67 10.91
N LEU A 113 -14.46 -4.58 12.19
CA LEU A 113 -14.74 -3.30 12.86
C LEU A 113 -13.48 -2.47 13.13
N GLY A 114 -12.37 -3.11 13.48
CA GLY A 114 -11.12 -2.41 13.79
C GLY A 114 -10.65 -1.46 12.68
N PRO A 115 -10.48 -1.94 11.43
CA PRO A 115 -10.13 -1.08 10.29
C PRO A 115 -11.14 0.04 10.02
N VAL A 116 -12.43 -0.21 10.19
CA VAL A 116 -13.48 0.82 10.02
C VAL A 116 -13.33 1.92 11.07
N LEU A 117 -13.12 1.55 12.34
CA LEU A 117 -12.89 2.52 13.42
C LEU A 117 -11.59 3.30 13.21
N PHE A 118 -10.54 2.64 12.73
CA PHE A 118 -9.30 3.31 12.38
C PHE A 118 -9.51 4.34 11.27
N ASN A 119 -10.20 3.96 10.18
CA ASN A 119 -10.50 4.90 9.09
C ASN A 119 -11.33 6.11 9.54
N ILE A 120 -12.26 5.90 10.49
CA ILE A 120 -13.02 6.99 11.11
C ILE A 120 -12.09 7.88 11.95
N PHE A 121 -11.17 7.25 12.70
CA PHE A 121 -10.23 7.95 13.56
C PHE A 121 -9.30 8.90 12.78
N ILE A 122 -8.77 8.45 11.63
CA ILE A 122 -7.84 9.26 10.82
C ILE A 122 -8.53 10.11 9.74
N LYS A 123 -9.87 10.20 9.75
CA LYS A 123 -10.64 10.93 8.74
C LYS A 123 -10.21 12.39 8.62
N ASP A 124 -9.99 13.04 9.73
CA ASP A 124 -9.66 14.46 9.85
C ASP A 124 -8.15 14.77 9.71
N LEU A 125 -7.32 13.74 9.40
CA LEU A 125 -5.89 13.92 9.15
C LEU A 125 -5.60 14.92 8.03
N GLU A 126 -6.45 14.93 6.99
CA GLU A 126 -6.27 15.78 5.82
C GLU A 126 -6.97 17.14 5.92
N ASP A 127 -7.53 17.49 7.10
CA ASP A 127 -8.19 18.77 7.27
C ASP A 127 -7.20 19.93 7.18
N GLY A 128 -7.40 20.77 6.16
CA GLY A 128 -6.53 21.92 5.88
C GLY A 128 -5.22 21.58 5.18
N VAL A 129 -5.03 20.35 4.69
CA VAL A 129 -3.91 19.99 3.80
C VAL A 129 -4.20 20.49 2.41
N ASP A 130 -3.24 21.20 1.82
CA ASP A 130 -3.34 21.84 0.52
C ASP A 130 -2.75 21.00 -0.62
N CYS A 131 -1.81 20.10 -0.29
CA CYS A 131 -1.16 19.19 -1.24
C CYS A 131 -2.03 17.93 -1.49
N THR A 132 -1.73 17.20 -2.55
CA THR A 132 -2.38 15.91 -2.83
C THR A 132 -2.04 14.90 -1.74
N LEU A 133 -3.06 14.45 -1.02
CA LEU A 133 -2.90 13.46 0.06
C LEU A 133 -3.69 12.19 -0.26
N SER A 134 -3.03 11.05 -0.18
CA SER A 134 -3.65 9.74 -0.36
C SER A 134 -3.32 8.82 0.82
N LYS A 135 -4.30 8.00 1.22
CA LYS A 135 -4.20 7.08 2.36
C LYS A 135 -4.56 5.65 1.96
N PHE A 136 -3.83 4.70 2.52
CA PHE A 136 -4.23 3.29 2.51
C PHE A 136 -4.08 2.73 3.93
N ALA A 137 -5.18 2.75 4.68
CA ALA A 137 -5.18 2.58 6.13
C ALA A 137 -4.27 3.63 6.80
N ASP A 138 -3.18 3.22 7.40
CA ASP A 138 -2.17 4.06 8.05
C ASP A 138 -1.07 4.56 7.09
N ASP A 139 -0.82 3.87 5.98
CA ASP A 139 0.10 4.36 4.96
C ASP A 139 -0.45 5.67 4.37
N THR A 140 0.32 6.74 4.45
CA THR A 140 -0.07 8.07 3.99
C THR A 140 0.99 8.63 3.03
N LYS A 141 0.53 9.21 1.91
CA LYS A 141 1.38 9.87 0.92
C LYS A 141 0.94 11.31 0.75
N LEU A 142 1.92 12.21 0.69
CA LEU A 142 1.71 13.63 0.39
C LEU A 142 2.53 13.99 -0.85
N GLY A 143 1.90 14.53 -1.89
CA GLY A 143 2.55 14.93 -3.13
C GLY A 143 2.30 16.39 -3.46
N GLY A 144 3.29 17.07 -4.02
CA GLY A 144 3.12 18.46 -4.45
C GLY A 144 4.22 18.97 -5.37
N GLU A 145 3.87 19.96 -6.21
CA GLU A 145 4.82 20.65 -7.09
C GLU A 145 5.80 21.51 -6.28
N VAL A 146 7.09 21.47 -6.65
CA VAL A 146 8.16 22.10 -5.88
C VAL A 146 9.07 23.02 -6.71
N ASP A 147 8.68 23.38 -7.92
CA ASP A 147 9.41 24.30 -8.78
C ASP A 147 9.60 25.68 -8.15
N THR A 148 8.64 26.08 -7.34
CA THR A 148 8.63 27.38 -6.67
C THR A 148 8.93 27.27 -5.18
N LEU A 149 9.40 28.35 -4.57
CA LEU A 149 9.53 28.43 -3.12
C LEU A 149 8.19 28.17 -2.42
N GLU A 150 7.12 28.78 -2.94
CA GLU A 150 5.74 28.62 -2.44
C GLU A 150 5.31 27.13 -2.42
N GLY A 151 5.62 26.37 -3.47
CA GLY A 151 5.31 24.93 -3.53
C GLY A 151 6.01 24.13 -2.42
N ARG A 152 7.29 24.41 -2.19
CA ARG A 152 8.09 23.78 -1.12
C ARG A 152 7.58 24.15 0.27
N ASP A 153 7.28 25.42 0.47
CA ASP A 153 6.72 25.93 1.74
C ASP A 153 5.31 25.33 2.01
N ARG A 154 4.53 25.08 0.96
CA ARG A 154 3.23 24.41 1.07
C ARG A 154 3.37 22.99 1.61
N ILE A 155 4.28 22.19 1.04
CA ILE A 155 4.57 20.85 1.54
C ILE A 155 5.04 20.91 3.01
N GLN A 156 5.95 21.83 3.35
CA GLN A 156 6.41 21.94 4.74
C GLN A 156 5.27 22.34 5.69
N ARG A 157 4.42 23.28 5.33
CA ARG A 157 3.24 23.65 6.12
C ARG A 157 2.29 22.48 6.32
N ASP A 158 2.10 21.65 5.30
CA ASP A 158 1.22 20.49 5.40
C ASP A 158 1.84 19.41 6.29
N LEU A 159 3.15 19.18 6.21
CA LEU A 159 3.87 18.30 7.15
C LEU A 159 3.74 18.79 8.60
N ASP A 160 3.83 20.09 8.84
CA ASP A 160 3.64 20.67 10.18
C ASP A 160 2.21 20.44 10.69
N LYS A 161 1.18 20.60 9.82
CA LYS A 161 -0.23 20.29 10.14
C LYS A 161 -0.43 18.81 10.49
N LEU A 162 0.19 17.90 9.73
CA LEU A 162 0.11 16.45 9.95
C LEU A 162 0.77 16.06 11.28
N GLU A 163 1.93 16.62 11.61
CA GLU A 163 2.62 16.39 12.88
C GLU A 163 1.80 16.91 14.07
N ASP A 164 1.17 18.08 13.93
CA ASP A 164 0.30 18.66 14.97
C ASP A 164 -0.99 17.85 15.14
N TRP A 165 -1.55 17.31 14.04
CA TRP A 165 -2.66 16.37 14.11
C TRP A 165 -2.25 15.11 14.87
N ALA A 166 -1.08 14.54 14.57
CA ALA A 166 -0.57 13.35 15.25
C ALA A 166 -0.44 13.60 16.76
N LYS A 167 0.17 14.72 17.18
CA LYS A 167 0.29 15.10 18.61
C LYS A 167 -1.08 15.21 19.29
N ARG A 168 -2.04 15.91 18.68
CA ARG A 168 -3.39 16.08 19.24
C ARG A 168 -4.15 14.76 19.37
N ASN A 169 -3.88 13.81 18.47
CA ASN A 169 -4.54 12.50 18.46
C ASN A 169 -3.74 11.40 19.17
N LEU A 170 -2.65 11.75 19.87
CA LEU A 170 -1.75 10.83 20.57
C LEU A 170 -1.15 9.77 19.65
N MET A 171 -1.01 10.10 18.36
CA MET A 171 -0.34 9.29 17.35
C MET A 171 1.11 9.74 17.18
N ARG A 172 1.94 8.88 16.61
CA ARG A 172 3.34 9.19 16.29
C ARG A 172 3.71 8.67 14.92
N PHE A 173 4.37 9.51 14.12
CA PHE A 173 5.00 9.03 12.89
C PHE A 173 6.28 8.24 13.20
N ASN A 174 6.52 7.20 12.45
CA ASN A 174 7.78 6.47 12.44
C ASN A 174 8.76 7.17 11.50
N LYS A 175 9.49 8.15 12.03
CA LYS A 175 10.35 9.03 11.24
C LYS A 175 11.47 8.29 10.52
N ASP A 176 11.92 7.15 11.06
CA ASP A 176 12.92 6.30 10.42
C ASP A 176 12.43 5.67 9.13
N LYS A 177 11.11 5.52 8.96
CA LYS A 177 10.48 5.01 7.75
C LYS A 177 9.93 6.10 6.82
N CYS A 178 9.77 7.32 7.33
CA CYS A 178 9.32 8.42 6.48
C CYS A 178 10.43 8.82 5.51
N ARG A 179 10.08 8.97 4.23
CA ARG A 179 11.04 9.25 3.14
C ARG A 179 10.47 10.25 2.15
N VAL A 180 11.37 10.93 1.48
CA VAL A 180 11.07 11.85 0.38
C VAL A 180 11.58 11.24 -0.91
N LEU A 181 10.72 11.11 -1.91
CA LEU A 181 11.06 10.75 -3.28
C LEU A 181 10.92 12.00 -4.15
N HIS A 182 12.02 12.38 -4.79
CA HIS A 182 12.07 13.54 -5.66
C HIS A 182 11.86 13.12 -7.11
N LEU A 183 10.85 13.71 -7.78
CA LEU A 183 10.44 13.38 -9.13
C LEU A 183 10.68 14.57 -10.06
N GLY A 184 11.04 14.28 -11.32
CA GLY A 184 11.24 15.27 -12.37
C GLY A 184 12.68 15.79 -12.43
N TRP A 185 13.07 16.23 -13.64
CA TRP A 185 14.44 16.58 -14.01
C TRP A 185 15.01 17.84 -13.32
N LYS A 186 14.12 18.69 -12.80
CA LYS A 186 14.49 19.97 -12.17
C LYS A 186 14.40 19.93 -10.64
N SER A 187 14.28 18.74 -10.05
CA SER A 187 14.19 18.64 -8.60
C SER A 187 15.44 19.19 -7.94
N LEU A 188 15.24 20.13 -7.02
CA LEU A 188 16.30 20.73 -6.18
C LEU A 188 16.64 19.86 -4.98
N MET A 189 16.04 18.67 -4.85
CA MET A 189 16.20 17.74 -3.73
C MET A 189 16.05 18.45 -2.38
N HIS A 190 14.95 19.20 -2.22
CA HIS A 190 14.71 20.00 -1.03
C HIS A 190 14.56 19.10 0.19
N HIS A 191 15.12 19.54 1.32
CA HIS A 191 15.00 18.83 2.58
C HIS A 191 13.77 19.29 3.35
N TYR A 192 12.97 18.34 3.79
CA TYR A 192 11.79 18.58 4.63
C TYR A 192 12.01 18.04 6.03
N ARG A 193 11.31 18.62 6.98
CA ARG A 193 11.31 18.12 8.36
C ARG A 193 9.91 17.71 8.81
N LEU A 194 9.86 16.72 9.67
CA LEU A 194 8.65 16.28 10.36
C LEU A 194 8.85 16.50 11.86
N GLY A 195 8.24 17.57 12.39
CA GLY A 195 8.55 18.09 13.71
C GLY A 195 10.00 18.62 13.79
N THR A 196 10.84 17.99 14.60
CA THR A 196 12.26 18.38 14.79
C THR A 196 13.24 17.61 13.90
N GLU A 197 12.82 16.56 13.23
CA GLU A 197 13.70 15.66 12.49
C GLU A 197 13.61 15.88 10.98
N TRP A 198 14.76 15.81 10.31
CA TRP A 198 14.86 15.90 8.87
C TRP A 198 14.50 14.56 8.23
N LEU A 199 13.67 14.61 7.20
CA LEU A 199 13.30 13.42 6.42
C LEU A 199 14.43 13.05 5.45
N GLY A 200 14.73 11.77 5.36
CA GLY A 200 15.71 11.26 4.41
C GLY A 200 15.15 11.20 3.00
N SER A 201 15.97 11.61 2.02
CA SER A 201 15.67 11.42 0.60
C SER A 201 15.99 9.99 0.16
N SER A 202 15.23 9.48 -0.81
CA SER A 202 15.41 8.16 -1.40
C SER A 202 15.29 8.25 -2.93
N SER A 203 16.02 7.41 -3.65
CA SER A 203 15.91 7.28 -5.11
C SER A 203 14.80 6.32 -5.55
N ALA A 204 14.30 5.50 -4.64
CA ALA A 204 13.19 4.59 -4.88
C ALA A 204 12.51 4.19 -3.56
N GLU A 205 11.19 4.16 -3.55
CA GLU A 205 10.39 3.78 -2.38
C GLU A 205 9.43 2.65 -2.71
N LYS A 206 9.05 1.91 -1.67
CA LYS A 206 8.10 0.81 -1.79
C LYS A 206 6.71 1.28 -1.37
N ASP A 207 5.89 1.59 -2.35
CA ASP A 207 4.51 2.02 -2.16
C ASP A 207 3.55 0.84 -2.34
N LEU A 208 2.82 0.47 -1.28
CA LEU A 208 1.88 -0.66 -1.28
C LEU A 208 2.45 -1.91 -1.98
N ALA A 209 3.68 -2.27 -1.63
CA ALA A 209 4.44 -3.39 -2.17
C ALA A 209 4.94 -3.26 -3.63
N VAL A 210 4.66 -2.16 -4.33
CA VAL A 210 5.24 -1.81 -5.63
C VAL A 210 6.40 -0.83 -5.41
N THR A 211 7.52 -1.02 -6.09
CA THR A 211 8.65 -0.08 -6.02
C THR A 211 8.42 1.04 -7.03
N VAL A 212 8.55 2.28 -6.58
CA VAL A 212 8.47 3.48 -7.40
C VAL A 212 9.80 4.21 -7.28
N ASP A 213 10.40 4.56 -8.39
CA ASP A 213 11.68 5.28 -8.43
C ASP A 213 11.53 6.73 -8.92
N GLU A 214 12.60 7.50 -8.78
CA GLU A 214 12.66 8.92 -9.17
C GLU A 214 12.35 9.18 -10.66
N LYS A 215 12.45 8.15 -11.50
CA LYS A 215 12.20 8.25 -12.94
C LYS A 215 10.79 7.86 -13.33
N LEU A 216 10.00 7.33 -12.41
CA LEU A 216 8.72 6.68 -12.68
C LEU A 216 8.84 5.60 -13.77
N ASP A 217 10.03 4.99 -13.89
CA ASP A 217 10.33 3.92 -14.84
C ASP A 217 9.94 2.57 -14.21
N MET A 218 8.98 1.89 -14.80
CA MET A 218 8.45 0.62 -14.29
C MET A 218 9.39 -0.58 -14.53
N SER A 219 10.63 -0.36 -14.99
CA SER A 219 11.63 -1.43 -15.17
C SER A 219 12.08 -2.07 -13.86
N GLN A 220 12.19 -1.28 -12.78
CA GLN A 220 12.54 -1.82 -11.44
C GLN A 220 11.46 -2.75 -10.88
N PRO A 221 10.17 -2.34 -10.79
CA PRO A 221 9.07 -3.24 -10.41
C PRO A 221 9.05 -4.52 -11.23
N CYS A 222 9.15 -4.43 -12.57
CA CYS A 222 9.19 -5.59 -13.46
C CYS A 222 10.31 -6.56 -13.11
N ALA A 223 11.53 -6.04 -12.89
CA ALA A 223 12.68 -6.88 -12.56
C ALA A 223 12.50 -7.57 -11.20
N LEU A 224 11.96 -6.87 -10.19
CA LEU A 224 11.71 -7.42 -8.85
C LEU A 224 10.61 -8.50 -8.88
N VAL A 225 9.52 -8.24 -9.60
CA VAL A 225 8.42 -9.19 -9.77
C VAL A 225 8.91 -10.43 -10.50
N ALA A 226 9.62 -10.28 -11.62
CA ALA A 226 10.23 -11.39 -12.37
C ALA A 226 11.19 -12.21 -11.49
N LYS A 227 12.02 -11.56 -10.66
CA LYS A 227 12.93 -12.24 -9.73
C LYS A 227 12.17 -13.07 -8.69
N LYS A 228 11.14 -12.50 -8.04
CA LYS A 228 10.30 -13.20 -7.06
C LYS A 228 9.62 -14.42 -7.68
N ALA A 229 8.94 -14.21 -8.81
CA ALA A 229 8.24 -15.27 -9.52
C ALA A 229 9.19 -16.38 -9.99
N ASN A 230 10.40 -16.05 -10.49
CA ASN A 230 11.43 -17.03 -10.84
C ASN A 230 11.94 -17.84 -9.64
N ASN A 231 12.08 -17.20 -8.47
CA ASN A 231 12.49 -17.91 -7.26
C ASN A 231 11.44 -18.95 -6.84
N VAL A 232 10.16 -18.57 -6.83
CA VAL A 232 9.05 -19.49 -6.54
C VAL A 232 9.01 -20.63 -7.57
N LEU A 233 9.12 -20.31 -8.86
CA LEU A 233 9.14 -21.30 -9.94
C LEU A 233 10.33 -22.26 -9.79
N GLY A 234 11.49 -21.75 -9.40
CA GLY A 234 12.67 -22.55 -9.10
C GLY A 234 12.47 -23.50 -7.90
N CYS A 235 11.76 -23.06 -6.86
CA CYS A 235 11.37 -23.92 -5.74
C CYS A 235 10.42 -25.03 -6.20
N LEU A 236 9.37 -24.67 -6.94
CA LEU A 236 8.41 -25.64 -7.50
C LEU A 236 9.12 -26.70 -8.33
N SER A 237 10.02 -26.27 -9.23
CA SER A 237 10.78 -27.19 -10.10
C SER A 237 11.64 -28.22 -9.33
N ARG A 238 12.13 -27.87 -8.14
CA ARG A 238 12.96 -28.76 -7.32
C ARG A 238 12.16 -29.64 -6.37
N SER A 239 11.05 -29.13 -5.85
CA SER A 239 10.30 -29.78 -4.77
C SER A 239 9.22 -30.73 -5.28
N ILE A 240 8.81 -30.62 -6.56
CA ILE A 240 7.68 -31.37 -7.09
C ILE A 240 8.19 -32.48 -8.01
N ALA A 241 7.90 -33.74 -7.65
CA ALA A 241 8.22 -34.91 -8.46
C ALA A 241 7.29 -35.09 -9.65
N SER A 242 5.98 -34.86 -9.44
CA SER A 242 4.97 -34.94 -10.51
C SER A 242 4.95 -33.67 -11.34
N ARG A 243 5.18 -33.80 -12.64
CA ARG A 243 5.11 -32.70 -13.61
C ARG A 243 3.88 -32.77 -14.51
N SER A 244 2.80 -33.39 -14.00
CA SER A 244 1.54 -33.42 -14.69
C SER A 244 0.92 -32.01 -14.74
N ARG A 245 0.12 -31.75 -15.75
CA ARG A 245 -0.63 -30.49 -15.92
C ARG A 245 -1.48 -30.20 -14.69
N ASP A 246 -2.20 -31.20 -14.16
CA ASP A 246 -3.13 -31.07 -13.04
C ASP A 246 -2.42 -30.69 -11.72
N VAL A 247 -1.10 -30.84 -11.65
CA VAL A 247 -0.30 -30.40 -10.50
C VAL A 247 0.36 -29.04 -10.75
N ILE A 248 0.98 -28.88 -11.92
CA ILE A 248 1.77 -27.66 -12.21
C ILE A 248 0.88 -26.42 -12.40
N VAL A 249 -0.25 -26.52 -13.10
CA VAL A 249 -1.13 -25.36 -13.37
C VAL A 249 -1.73 -24.78 -12.08
N PRO A 250 -2.34 -25.57 -11.17
CA PRO A 250 -2.82 -25.04 -9.89
C PRO A 250 -1.74 -24.41 -9.04
N LEU A 251 -0.55 -25.02 -8.97
CA LEU A 251 0.58 -24.48 -8.19
C LEU A 251 1.10 -23.16 -8.77
N TYR A 252 1.22 -23.08 -10.08
CA TYR A 252 1.57 -21.83 -10.75
C TYR A 252 0.53 -20.74 -10.47
N SER A 253 -0.74 -21.05 -10.66
CA SER A 253 -1.85 -20.11 -10.46
C SER A 253 -1.94 -19.61 -9.02
N THR A 254 -1.60 -20.46 -8.05
CA THR A 254 -1.69 -20.11 -6.63
C THR A 254 -0.43 -19.41 -6.11
N LEU A 255 0.75 -19.80 -6.58
CA LEU A 255 2.01 -19.37 -5.98
C LEU A 255 2.81 -18.38 -6.84
N VAL A 256 2.71 -18.46 -8.17
CA VAL A 256 3.50 -17.61 -9.08
C VAL A 256 2.69 -16.46 -9.64
N ARG A 257 1.51 -16.77 -10.18
CA ARG A 257 0.61 -15.82 -10.83
C ARG A 257 0.25 -14.61 -9.97
N PRO A 258 -0.06 -14.72 -8.66
CA PRO A 258 -0.38 -13.56 -7.83
C PRO A 258 0.75 -12.52 -7.76
N HIS A 259 2.02 -12.94 -7.88
CA HIS A 259 3.14 -12.01 -7.93
C HIS A 259 3.19 -11.22 -9.24
N LEU A 260 2.75 -11.81 -10.35
CA LEU A 260 2.75 -11.19 -11.66
C LEU A 260 1.53 -10.29 -11.87
N GLU A 261 0.41 -10.57 -11.22
CA GLU A 261 -0.85 -9.84 -11.40
C GLU A 261 -1.05 -8.71 -10.38
N TYR A 262 -0.34 -8.75 -9.26
CA TYR A 262 -0.52 -7.73 -8.22
C TYR A 262 -0.20 -6.33 -8.72
N CYS A 263 -1.22 -5.47 -8.78
CA CYS A 263 -1.15 -4.10 -9.30
C CYS A 263 -0.52 -3.96 -10.70
N VAL A 264 -0.64 -4.98 -11.55
CA VAL A 264 -0.01 -5.01 -12.88
C VAL A 264 -0.43 -3.83 -13.75
N GLN A 265 -1.68 -3.37 -13.67
CA GLN A 265 -2.17 -2.21 -14.42
C GLN A 265 -1.41 -0.92 -14.09
N PHE A 266 -0.83 -0.83 -12.91
CA PHE A 266 -0.01 0.31 -12.50
C PHE A 266 1.43 0.22 -13.02
N TRP A 267 2.05 -0.98 -12.97
CA TRP A 267 3.46 -1.17 -13.32
C TRP A 267 3.69 -1.94 -14.63
N ALA A 268 2.67 -2.12 -15.46
CA ALA A 268 2.80 -2.84 -16.72
C ALA A 268 4.01 -2.35 -17.54
N PRO A 269 4.84 -3.26 -18.05
CA PRO A 269 6.06 -2.87 -18.74
C PRO A 269 5.78 -2.22 -20.09
N HIS A 270 6.35 -1.04 -20.34
CA HIS A 270 6.33 -0.39 -21.65
C HIS A 270 7.51 -0.83 -22.54
N TYR A 271 8.65 -1.18 -21.93
CA TYR A 271 9.84 -1.54 -22.68
C TYR A 271 9.84 -3.01 -23.07
N LYS A 272 10.14 -3.29 -24.34
CA LYS A 272 10.26 -4.65 -24.89
C LYS A 272 11.16 -5.57 -24.06
N LYS A 273 12.32 -5.04 -23.57
CA LYS A 273 13.24 -5.76 -22.68
C LYS A 273 12.60 -6.32 -21.42
N ASP A 274 11.61 -5.60 -20.86
CA ASP A 274 10.93 -5.98 -19.60
C ASP A 274 9.77 -6.93 -19.87
N VAL A 275 9.03 -6.74 -20.98
CA VAL A 275 8.05 -7.72 -21.49
C VAL A 275 8.74 -9.06 -21.72
N GLU A 276 9.88 -9.09 -22.43
CA GLU A 276 10.64 -10.32 -22.70
C GLU A 276 11.08 -11.04 -21.40
N LYS A 277 11.40 -10.31 -20.32
CA LYS A 277 11.73 -10.93 -19.03
C LYS A 277 10.55 -11.71 -18.45
N LEU A 278 9.35 -11.13 -18.50
CA LEU A 278 8.13 -11.78 -18.01
C LEU A 278 7.73 -12.95 -18.93
N GLU A 279 7.86 -12.80 -20.25
CA GLU A 279 7.61 -13.89 -21.19
C GLU A 279 8.56 -15.07 -20.98
N ARG A 280 9.86 -14.84 -20.78
CA ARG A 280 10.82 -15.92 -20.47
C ARG A 280 10.43 -16.69 -19.22
N LEU A 281 9.88 -16.02 -18.20
CA LEU A 281 9.37 -16.69 -17.02
C LEU A 281 8.20 -17.59 -17.34
N GLN A 282 7.25 -17.10 -18.15
CA GLN A 282 6.08 -17.86 -18.59
C GLN A 282 6.48 -19.04 -19.48
N GLN A 283 7.42 -18.83 -20.42
CA GLN A 283 8.00 -19.89 -21.22
C GLN A 283 8.64 -21.00 -20.36
N ARG A 284 9.36 -20.60 -19.30
CA ARG A 284 9.96 -21.54 -18.36
C ARG A 284 8.92 -22.34 -17.57
N ALA A 285 7.86 -21.65 -17.13
CA ALA A 285 6.75 -22.30 -16.42
C ALA A 285 6.03 -23.34 -17.29
N THR A 286 5.71 -23.00 -18.54
CA THR A 286 5.06 -23.92 -19.47
C THR A 286 5.92 -25.14 -19.80
N LYS A 287 7.24 -25.00 -19.85
CA LYS A 287 8.19 -26.12 -20.06
C LYS A 287 8.28 -27.10 -18.87
N MET A 288 7.76 -26.74 -17.71
CA MET A 288 7.75 -27.66 -16.57
C MET A 288 6.73 -28.78 -16.70
N ILE A 289 5.75 -28.64 -17.56
CA ILE A 289 4.71 -29.66 -17.76
C ILE A 289 5.24 -30.77 -18.64
N ARG A 290 5.12 -31.99 -18.13
CA ARG A 290 5.54 -33.20 -18.85
C ARG A 290 4.76 -33.37 -20.16
N GLY A 291 5.47 -33.62 -21.25
CA GLY A 291 4.92 -33.78 -22.60
C GLY A 291 4.79 -32.49 -23.41
N LEU A 292 5.06 -31.32 -22.81
CA LEU A 292 5.08 -30.02 -23.49
C LEU A 292 6.51 -29.48 -23.70
N GLU A 293 7.55 -30.20 -23.36
CA GLU A 293 8.94 -29.74 -23.41
C GLU A 293 9.40 -29.36 -24.82
N HIS A 294 8.91 -30.10 -25.85
CA HIS A 294 9.28 -29.93 -27.24
C HIS A 294 8.24 -29.19 -28.10
N VAL A 295 7.11 -28.80 -27.48
CA VAL A 295 6.05 -28.07 -28.16
C VAL A 295 6.44 -26.61 -28.29
N ILE A 296 6.09 -25.94 -29.38
CA ILE A 296 6.34 -24.51 -29.57
C ILE A 296 5.56 -23.69 -28.54
N TYR A 297 6.07 -22.49 -28.23
CA TYR A 297 5.55 -21.69 -27.10
C TYR A 297 4.10 -21.27 -27.26
N GLU A 298 3.71 -20.90 -28.47
CA GLU A 298 2.34 -20.49 -28.82
C GLU A 298 1.32 -21.61 -28.57
N GLU A 299 1.65 -22.84 -28.96
CA GLU A 299 0.80 -24.01 -28.71
C GLU A 299 0.75 -24.36 -27.21
N ARG A 300 1.86 -24.19 -26.49
CA ARG A 300 1.86 -24.36 -25.03
C ARG A 300 0.92 -23.37 -24.34
N LEU A 301 0.88 -22.11 -24.80
CA LEU A 301 -0.02 -21.09 -24.27
C LEU A 301 -1.49 -21.42 -24.52
N GLY A 302 -1.85 -21.94 -25.70
CA GLY A 302 -3.21 -22.37 -26.01
C GLY A 302 -3.71 -23.50 -25.09
N ASN A 303 -2.80 -24.28 -24.56
CA ASN A 303 -3.09 -25.31 -23.55
C ASN A 303 -3.04 -24.81 -22.10
N TRP A 304 -2.74 -23.53 -21.89
CA TRP A 304 -2.58 -22.92 -20.57
C TRP A 304 -3.55 -21.75 -20.47
N ASP A 305 -4.68 -21.92 -19.76
CA ASP A 305 -5.64 -20.85 -19.46
C ASP A 305 -5.05 -19.76 -18.53
N CYS A 306 -3.86 -19.27 -18.84
CA CYS A 306 -3.13 -18.32 -18.02
C CYS A 306 -2.73 -17.12 -18.86
N LEU A 307 -3.65 -16.19 -19.00
CA LEU A 307 -3.40 -14.84 -19.51
C LEU A 307 -2.58 -14.06 -18.48
N VAL A 308 -1.27 -14.03 -18.66
CA VAL A 308 -0.43 -12.98 -18.06
C VAL A 308 0.23 -12.21 -19.19
N CYS A 309 0.02 -10.93 -19.22
CA CYS A 309 0.25 -9.96 -20.28
C CYS A 309 -0.80 -10.07 -21.40
N GLY A 310 -1.92 -9.35 -21.20
CA GLY A 310 -2.85 -9.09 -22.26
C GLY A 310 -2.10 -8.52 -23.48
N ARG A 311 -2.18 -9.20 -24.60
CA ARG A 311 -2.07 -8.49 -25.87
C ARG A 311 -3.24 -7.49 -25.86
N GLN A 312 -2.94 -6.23 -25.55
CA GLN A 312 -3.77 -5.15 -26.05
C GLN A 312 -3.52 -5.11 -27.55
N GLU A 313 -4.50 -5.59 -28.32
CA GLU A 313 -4.65 -5.25 -29.72
C GLU A 313 -4.98 -3.76 -29.86
#